data_a0e9f2340c88e69e793e8e96b9b2cec2
#
_entry.id   a0e9f2340c88e69e793e8e96b9b2cec2
#
_cell.length_a   1.000
_cell.length_b   1.000
_cell.length_c   1.000
_cell.angle_alpha   90.00
_cell.angle_beta   90.00
_cell.angle_gamma   90.00
#
_symmetry.space_group_name_H-M   'P 1'
#
loop_
_entity.id
_entity.type
_entity.pdbx_description
1 polymer ?
#
loop_
_entity_poly.entity_id
_entity_poly.type
_entity_poly.pdbx_seq_one_letter_code
_entity_poly.pdbx_strand_id
1 'polypeptide(L)'
;MSVQKFMAIFEGLKEAHGYFKIEKTSANGKNTGKAGILREPQTPKLWENHLSGQGNGLGIIPINEDNCCKWGCIDIDQYPLDHKVIIEKIRRLKLPLVVCRSKSGGAHLFLFSKVWVEAKDMQKSLQHMSAALGYGESEIFPKQVKLHLDRGDVGNFLN
;
A
#
# COMPACT_ATOMS: atom_id res chain seq x y z
N MET A 1 -0.79 17.72 -6.96
CA MET A 1 -2.04 16.98 -6.69
C MET A 1 -2.51 17.38 -5.30
N SER A 2 -3.82 17.59 -5.06
CA SER A 2 -4.29 18.02 -3.73
C SER A 2 -4.36 16.84 -2.75
N VAL A 3 -4.24 17.12 -1.45
CA VAL A 3 -4.38 16.14 -0.35
C VAL A 3 -5.69 15.36 -0.48
N GLN A 4 -6.80 16.06 -0.78
CA GLN A 4 -8.13 15.45 -0.95
C GLN A 4 -8.16 14.41 -2.07
N LYS A 5 -7.41 14.63 -3.17
CA LYS A 5 -7.31 13.62 -4.24
C LYS A 5 -6.57 12.38 -3.80
N PHE A 6 -5.48 12.52 -3.02
CA PHE A 6 -4.78 11.37 -2.44
C PHE A 6 -5.67 10.61 -1.48
N MET A 7 -6.36 11.30 -0.58
CA MET A 7 -7.31 10.67 0.35
C MET A 7 -8.40 9.88 -0.37
N ALA A 8 -8.92 10.41 -1.48
CA ALA A 8 -9.94 9.73 -2.28
C ALA A 8 -9.40 8.51 -3.06
N ILE A 9 -8.17 8.58 -3.56
CA ILE A 9 -7.53 7.47 -4.31
C ILE A 9 -7.17 6.31 -3.37
N PHE A 10 -6.62 6.63 -2.19
CA PHE A 10 -6.19 5.64 -1.20
C PHE A 10 -7.22 5.44 -0.08
N GLU A 11 -8.50 5.57 -0.40
CA GLU A 11 -9.57 5.29 0.56
C GLU A 11 -9.53 3.83 1.02
N GLY A 12 -9.67 3.61 2.32
CA GLY A 12 -9.66 2.29 2.95
C GLY A 12 -10.39 2.31 4.30
N LEU A 13 -9.87 1.59 5.30
CA LEU A 13 -10.44 1.60 6.64
C LEU A 13 -10.38 3.01 7.25
N LYS A 14 -11.53 3.51 7.71
CA LYS A 14 -11.63 4.89 8.24
C LYS A 14 -11.20 4.98 9.70
N GLU A 15 -11.49 3.96 10.50
CA GLU A 15 -11.35 3.98 11.96
C GLU A 15 -9.92 3.68 12.46
N ALA A 16 -8.98 3.42 11.54
CA ALA A 16 -7.60 3.16 11.90
C ALA A 16 -6.64 3.51 10.75
N HIS A 17 -5.41 3.79 11.11
CA HIS A 17 -4.32 3.98 10.13
C HIS A 17 -2.99 3.49 10.69
N GLY A 18 -2.07 3.17 9.79
CA GLY A 18 -0.70 2.84 10.15
C GLY A 18 0.17 4.08 10.32
N TYR A 19 1.24 3.93 11.06
CA TYR A 19 2.32 4.91 11.11
C TYR A 19 3.68 4.21 11.00
N PHE A 20 4.67 4.96 10.52
CA PHE A 20 6.07 4.57 10.55
C PHE A 20 6.89 5.72 11.12
N LYS A 21 7.46 5.52 12.32
CA LYS A 21 8.33 6.48 12.97
C LYS A 21 9.78 6.13 12.69
N ILE A 22 10.50 7.02 12.00
CA ILE A 22 11.93 6.86 11.76
C ILE A 22 12.67 7.04 13.08
N GLU A 23 13.51 6.07 13.46
CA GLU A 23 14.37 6.14 14.65
C GLU A 23 15.82 6.38 14.27
N LYS A 24 16.28 5.81 13.15
CA LYS A 24 17.66 5.98 12.66
C LYS A 24 17.69 6.02 11.13
N THR A 25 18.55 6.85 10.60
CA THR A 25 18.92 6.82 9.18
C THR A 25 20.39 6.39 9.09
N SER A 26 20.65 5.30 8.40
CA SER A 26 22.02 4.80 8.18
C SER A 26 22.78 5.65 7.16
N ALA A 27 24.10 5.55 7.12
CA ALA A 27 24.95 6.32 6.21
C ALA A 27 24.61 6.12 4.72
N ASN A 28 24.03 4.98 4.36
CA ASN A 28 23.53 4.68 3.01
C ASN A 28 22.08 5.15 2.76
N GLY A 29 21.51 5.96 3.67
CA GLY A 29 20.15 6.52 3.54
C GLY A 29 19.01 5.58 3.91
N LYS A 30 19.27 4.36 4.40
CA LYS A 30 18.24 3.43 4.84
C LYS A 30 17.66 3.86 6.19
N ASN A 31 16.35 4.07 6.23
CA ASN A 31 15.62 4.38 7.46
C ASN A 31 15.21 3.10 8.18
N THR A 32 15.52 3.04 9.47
CA THR A 32 14.98 2.04 10.41
C THR A 32 14.07 2.74 11.40
N GLY A 33 13.04 2.05 11.87
CA GLY A 33 12.07 2.67 12.77
C GLY A 33 11.00 1.69 13.22
N LYS A 34 10.02 2.23 13.93
CA LYS A 34 8.87 1.50 14.44
C LYS A 34 7.64 1.74 13.58
N ALA A 35 7.00 0.65 13.18
CA ALA A 35 5.68 0.65 12.57
C ALA A 35 4.63 0.28 13.62
N GLY A 36 3.44 0.84 13.51
CA GLY A 36 2.31 0.52 14.38
C GLY A 36 1.00 0.99 13.80
N ILE A 37 -0.09 0.65 14.47
CA ILE A 37 -1.45 1.04 14.09
C ILE A 37 -2.03 1.92 15.18
N LEU A 38 -2.65 3.03 14.77
CA LEU A 38 -3.47 3.91 15.61
C LEU A 38 -4.94 3.67 15.24
N ARG A 39 -5.78 3.51 16.26
CA ARG A 39 -7.24 3.34 16.11
C ARG A 39 -7.91 4.70 16.12
N GLU A 40 -7.57 5.49 15.14
CA GLU A 40 -8.02 6.86 14.95
C GLU A 40 -8.20 7.12 13.46
N PRO A 41 -9.20 7.94 13.07
CA PRO A 41 -9.39 8.33 11.68
C PRO A 41 -8.17 9.07 11.12
N GLN A 42 -7.95 8.88 9.84
CA GLN A 42 -6.96 9.67 9.10
C GLN A 42 -7.46 11.12 8.95
N THR A 43 -6.59 12.07 9.21
CA THR A 43 -6.90 13.49 9.03
C THR A 43 -6.20 14.08 7.81
N PRO A 44 -6.74 15.15 7.18
CA PRO A 44 -6.03 15.86 6.12
C PRO A 44 -4.61 16.29 6.53
N LYS A 45 -4.43 16.64 7.81
CA LYS A 45 -3.12 17.06 8.33
C LYS A 45 -2.09 15.92 8.34
N LEU A 46 -2.50 14.69 8.64
CA LEU A 46 -1.62 13.51 8.54
C LEU A 46 -1.17 13.29 7.10
N TRP A 47 -2.07 13.44 6.14
CA TRP A 47 -1.76 13.35 4.72
C TRP A 47 -0.83 14.47 4.25
N GLU A 48 -1.06 15.72 4.67
CA GLU A 48 -0.17 16.85 4.37
C GLU A 48 1.25 16.59 4.87
N ASN A 49 1.37 16.16 6.12
CA ASN A 49 2.67 15.83 6.71
C ASN A 49 3.37 14.71 5.96
N HIS A 50 2.65 13.63 5.64
CA HIS A 50 3.20 12.50 4.90
C HIS A 50 3.69 12.91 3.50
N LEU A 51 2.87 13.65 2.75
CA LEU A 51 3.19 14.09 1.39
C LEU A 51 4.31 15.14 1.34
N SER A 52 4.50 15.91 2.42
CA SER A 52 5.60 16.88 2.55
C SER A 52 6.85 16.29 3.19
N GLY A 53 6.83 15.00 3.55
CA GLY A 53 7.95 14.34 4.23
C GLY A 53 8.15 14.78 5.67
N GLN A 54 7.12 15.35 6.31
CA GLN A 54 7.15 15.81 7.69
C GLN A 54 6.53 14.79 8.65
N GLY A 55 7.12 14.63 9.83
CA GLY A 55 6.59 13.74 10.87
C GLY A 55 6.74 12.26 10.53
N ASN A 56 5.81 11.46 11.04
CA ASN A 56 5.77 10.02 10.79
C ASN A 56 5.22 9.71 9.40
N GLY A 57 5.68 8.61 8.80
CA GLY A 57 5.03 8.07 7.60
C GLY A 57 3.60 7.64 7.92
N LEU A 58 2.67 7.92 7.02
CA LEU A 58 1.27 7.49 7.10
C LEU A 58 1.09 6.18 6.35
N GLY A 59 0.49 5.19 6.99
CA GLY A 59 0.11 3.92 6.37
C GLY A 59 -1.40 3.80 6.23
N ILE A 60 -1.86 3.31 5.09
CA ILE A 60 -3.28 3.13 4.81
C ILE A 60 -3.63 1.64 4.78
N ILE A 61 -4.73 1.28 5.43
CA ILE A 61 -5.29 -0.06 5.44
C ILE A 61 -6.28 -0.14 4.28
N PRO A 62 -6.00 -0.91 3.22
CA PRO A 62 -6.82 -0.87 2.01
C PRO A 62 -8.22 -1.49 2.16
N ILE A 63 -8.39 -2.47 3.04
CA ILE A 63 -9.67 -3.14 3.29
C ILE A 63 -10.52 -2.32 4.27
N ASN A 64 -11.80 -2.10 3.95
CA ASN A 64 -12.75 -1.40 4.80
C ASN A 64 -13.57 -2.34 5.69
N GLU A 65 -14.50 -1.78 6.45
CA GLU A 65 -15.40 -2.49 7.37
C GLU A 65 -16.33 -3.50 6.66
N ASP A 66 -16.62 -3.29 5.39
CA ASP A 66 -17.44 -4.20 4.54
C ASP A 66 -16.62 -5.29 3.85
N ASN A 67 -15.34 -5.42 4.20
CA ASN A 67 -14.37 -6.32 3.56
C ASN A 67 -14.16 -6.04 2.08
N CYS A 68 -14.30 -4.78 1.68
CA CYS A 68 -14.09 -4.27 0.35
C CYS A 68 -12.89 -3.33 0.29
N CYS A 69 -12.35 -3.13 -0.91
CA CYS A 69 -11.27 -2.17 -1.16
C CYS A 69 -11.42 -1.51 -2.52
N LYS A 70 -10.84 -0.31 -2.68
CA LYS A 70 -10.73 0.43 -3.96
C LYS A 70 -9.36 0.32 -4.58
N TRP A 71 -8.41 -0.16 -3.84
CA TRP A 71 -7.04 -0.34 -4.30
C TRP A 71 -6.39 -1.51 -3.59
N GLY A 72 -5.36 -2.03 -4.23
CA GLY A 72 -4.47 -3.01 -3.63
C GLY A 72 -3.06 -2.84 -4.18
N CYS A 73 -2.11 -3.56 -3.64
CA CYS A 73 -0.71 -3.40 -3.97
C CYS A 73 0.04 -4.73 -3.96
N ILE A 74 0.94 -4.90 -4.93
CA ILE A 74 2.02 -5.88 -4.89
C ILE A 74 3.24 -5.15 -4.34
N ASP A 75 3.77 -5.57 -3.20
CA ASP A 75 4.94 -4.99 -2.56
C ASP A 75 6.19 -5.81 -2.89
N ILE A 76 7.03 -5.27 -3.77
CA ILE A 76 8.26 -5.95 -4.24
C ILE A 76 9.46 -5.44 -3.46
N ASP A 77 9.94 -6.26 -2.52
CA ASP A 77 11.10 -5.99 -1.68
C ASP A 77 12.36 -6.76 -2.14
N GLN A 78 12.60 -6.80 -3.45
CA GLN A 78 13.82 -7.40 -4.04
C GLN A 78 14.84 -6.33 -4.39
N TYR A 79 16.12 -6.61 -4.17
CA TYR A 79 17.22 -5.66 -4.39
C TYR A 79 18.45 -6.35 -5.04
N PRO A 80 19.07 -5.75 -6.08
CA PRO A 80 18.65 -4.55 -6.78
C PRO A 80 17.41 -4.79 -7.66
N LEU A 81 16.56 -3.76 -7.84
CA LEU A 81 15.36 -3.83 -8.66
C LEU A 81 15.44 -2.85 -9.84
N ASP A 82 15.30 -3.37 -11.05
CA ASP A 82 15.18 -2.53 -12.26
C ASP A 82 13.72 -2.21 -12.56
N HIS A 83 13.31 -1.01 -12.17
CA HIS A 83 11.95 -0.51 -12.38
C HIS A 83 11.56 -0.41 -13.85
N LYS A 84 12.54 -0.16 -14.79
CA LYS A 84 12.25 -0.08 -16.22
C LYS A 84 11.80 -1.44 -16.75
N VAL A 85 12.48 -2.52 -16.36
CA VAL A 85 12.11 -3.89 -16.72
C VAL A 85 10.69 -4.23 -16.27
N ILE A 86 10.32 -3.83 -15.04
CA ILE A 86 8.96 -4.05 -14.52
C ILE A 86 7.94 -3.28 -15.37
N ILE A 87 8.19 -2.00 -15.63
CA ILE A 87 7.29 -1.15 -16.43
C ILE A 87 7.11 -1.74 -17.85
N GLU A 88 8.17 -2.21 -18.47
CA GLU A 88 8.11 -2.85 -19.81
C GLU A 88 7.29 -4.14 -19.79
N LYS A 89 7.47 -4.99 -18.76
CA LYS A 89 6.65 -6.21 -18.56
C LYS A 89 5.17 -5.86 -18.39
N ILE A 90 4.85 -4.88 -17.54
CA ILE A 90 3.48 -4.41 -17.30
C ILE A 90 2.83 -3.94 -18.61
N ARG A 91 3.55 -3.13 -19.40
CA ARG A 91 3.07 -2.64 -20.70
C ARG A 91 2.84 -3.79 -21.69
N ARG A 92 3.80 -4.70 -21.81
CA ARG A 92 3.71 -5.87 -22.72
C ARG A 92 2.53 -6.75 -22.37
N LEU A 93 2.29 -7.00 -21.07
CA LEU A 93 1.18 -7.82 -20.58
C LEU A 93 -0.14 -7.05 -20.46
N LYS A 94 -0.14 -5.74 -20.77
CA LYS A 94 -1.29 -4.84 -20.68
C LYS A 94 -1.96 -4.88 -19.29
N LEU A 95 -1.16 -4.98 -18.23
CA LEU A 95 -1.67 -5.01 -16.86
C LEU A 95 -2.03 -3.59 -16.38
N PRO A 96 -3.16 -3.39 -15.69
CA PRO A 96 -3.61 -2.08 -15.22
C PRO A 96 -2.91 -1.69 -13.89
N LEU A 97 -1.58 -1.81 -13.85
CA LEU A 97 -0.79 -1.53 -12.65
C LEU A 97 -0.04 -0.21 -12.77
N VAL A 98 -0.04 0.55 -11.69
CA VAL A 98 0.75 1.79 -11.52
C VAL A 98 1.98 1.48 -10.69
N VAL A 99 3.17 1.77 -11.24
CA VAL A 99 4.45 1.51 -10.57
C VAL A 99 4.89 2.73 -9.77
N CYS A 100 5.12 2.56 -8.47
CA CYS A 100 5.73 3.54 -7.60
C CYS A 100 7.00 2.93 -6.98
N ARG A 101 8.07 3.73 -6.91
CA ARG A 101 9.27 3.31 -6.19
C ARG A 101 8.99 3.36 -4.68
N SER A 102 9.29 2.27 -3.96
CA SER A 102 9.23 2.27 -2.50
C SER A 102 10.41 3.03 -1.89
N LYS A 103 10.29 3.43 -0.63
CA LYS A 103 11.34 4.19 0.10
C LYS A 103 12.67 3.42 0.20
N SER A 104 12.62 2.10 0.22
CA SER A 104 13.80 1.21 0.29
C SER A 104 14.42 0.92 -1.08
N GLY A 105 13.79 1.35 -2.17
CA GLY A 105 14.26 1.12 -3.53
C GLY A 105 13.62 -0.08 -4.23
N GLY A 106 12.70 -0.79 -3.57
CA GLY A 106 11.79 -1.75 -4.17
C GLY A 106 10.66 -1.08 -4.95
N ALA A 107 9.56 -1.77 -5.19
CA ALA A 107 8.42 -1.21 -5.92
C ALA A 107 7.09 -1.57 -5.28
N HIS A 108 6.19 -0.60 -5.23
CA HIS A 108 4.77 -0.78 -5.00
C HIS A 108 4.05 -0.76 -6.35
N LEU A 109 3.37 -1.86 -6.70
CA LEU A 109 2.56 -1.94 -7.91
C LEU A 109 1.09 -1.86 -7.52
N PHE A 110 0.49 -0.71 -7.74
CA PHE A 110 -0.88 -0.44 -7.35
C PHE A 110 -1.88 -0.85 -8.42
N LEU A 111 -2.96 -1.53 -8.00
CA LEU A 111 -4.17 -1.75 -8.76
C LEU A 111 -5.28 -0.90 -8.15
N PHE A 112 -5.95 -0.08 -8.97
CA PHE A 112 -7.05 0.78 -8.54
C PHE A 112 -8.37 0.35 -9.15
N SER A 113 -9.45 0.45 -8.39
CA SER A 113 -10.83 0.28 -8.84
C SER A 113 -11.63 1.57 -8.66
N LYS A 114 -12.55 1.86 -9.59
CA LYS A 114 -13.48 2.99 -9.46
C LYS A 114 -14.57 2.75 -8.42
N VAL A 115 -14.85 1.50 -8.13
CA VAL A 115 -15.88 1.06 -7.18
C VAL A 115 -15.26 0.18 -6.10
N TRP A 116 -15.95 0.03 -4.99
CA TRP A 116 -15.59 -0.94 -3.98
C TRP A 116 -15.73 -2.36 -4.53
N VAL A 117 -14.70 -3.17 -4.38
CA VAL A 117 -14.67 -4.59 -4.77
C VAL A 117 -14.33 -5.44 -3.56
N GLU A 118 -14.75 -6.69 -3.53
CA GLU A 118 -14.39 -7.58 -2.43
C GLU A 118 -12.86 -7.73 -2.31
N ALA A 119 -12.33 -7.64 -1.11
CA ALA A 119 -10.89 -7.72 -0.86
C ALA A 119 -10.27 -9.03 -1.36
N LYS A 120 -11.04 -10.16 -1.33
CA LYS A 120 -10.60 -11.44 -1.88
C LYS A 120 -10.38 -11.40 -3.39
N ASP A 121 -11.23 -10.66 -4.13
CA ASP A 121 -11.13 -10.56 -5.59
C ASP A 121 -9.98 -9.65 -6.01
N MET A 122 -9.78 -8.56 -5.27
CA MET A 122 -8.60 -7.70 -5.42
C MET A 122 -7.32 -8.50 -5.17
N GLN A 123 -7.24 -9.22 -4.05
CA GLN A 123 -6.08 -10.03 -3.68
C GLN A 123 -5.78 -11.09 -4.74
N LYS A 124 -6.80 -11.83 -5.20
CA LYS A 124 -6.66 -12.85 -6.23
C LYS A 124 -6.17 -12.26 -7.56
N SER A 125 -6.70 -11.11 -7.96
CA SER A 125 -6.26 -10.40 -9.17
C SER A 125 -4.79 -10.00 -9.09
N LEU A 126 -4.37 -9.45 -7.95
CA LEU A 126 -2.98 -9.06 -7.71
C LEU A 126 -2.04 -10.27 -7.66
N GLN A 127 -2.45 -11.38 -7.05
CA GLN A 127 -1.67 -12.64 -7.05
C GLN A 127 -1.41 -13.14 -8.47
N HIS A 128 -2.42 -13.16 -9.34
CA HIS A 128 -2.27 -13.55 -10.74
C HIS A 128 -1.32 -12.59 -11.49
N MET A 129 -1.47 -11.28 -11.30
CA MET A 129 -0.62 -10.28 -11.94
C MET A 129 0.83 -10.37 -11.43
N SER A 130 1.03 -10.58 -10.13
CA SER A 130 2.34 -10.77 -9.51
C SER A 130 3.06 -12.00 -10.09
N ALA A 131 2.35 -13.13 -10.18
CA ALA A 131 2.89 -14.35 -10.78
C ALA A 131 3.24 -14.16 -12.27
N ALA A 132 2.38 -13.49 -13.04
CA ALA A 132 2.64 -13.19 -14.46
C ALA A 132 3.87 -12.28 -14.67
N LEU A 133 4.14 -11.40 -13.71
CA LEU A 133 5.32 -10.55 -13.70
C LEU A 133 6.60 -11.28 -13.22
N GLY A 134 6.47 -12.48 -12.64
CA GLY A 134 7.58 -13.23 -12.05
C GLY A 134 7.90 -12.85 -10.59
N TYR A 135 6.93 -12.25 -9.90
CA TYR A 135 7.05 -11.82 -8.50
C TYR A 135 6.01 -12.49 -7.59
N GLY A 136 5.69 -13.77 -7.85
CA GLY A 136 4.63 -14.51 -7.14
C GLY A 136 4.80 -14.62 -5.63
N GLU A 137 6.04 -14.46 -5.12
CA GLU A 137 6.36 -14.50 -3.68
C GLU A 137 6.26 -13.13 -2.99
N SER A 138 5.91 -12.07 -3.74
CA SER A 138 5.77 -10.72 -3.18
C SER A 138 4.56 -10.60 -2.28
N GLU A 139 4.65 -9.73 -1.27
CA GLU A 139 3.50 -9.43 -0.41
C GLU A 139 2.39 -8.75 -1.19
N ILE A 140 1.14 -9.14 -0.90
CA ILE A 140 -0.07 -8.56 -1.51
C ILE A 140 -0.87 -7.85 -0.44
N PHE A 141 -1.29 -6.61 -0.74
CA PHE A 141 -2.23 -5.84 0.06
C PHE A 141 -3.55 -5.63 -0.69
N PRO A 142 -4.72 -5.82 -0.05
CA PRO A 142 -4.90 -6.18 1.36
C PRO A 142 -4.35 -7.57 1.68
N LYS A 143 -3.71 -7.75 2.86
CA LYS A 143 -3.28 -9.07 3.34
C LYS A 143 -4.46 -9.89 3.81
N GLN A 144 -5.45 -9.24 4.43
CA GLN A 144 -6.69 -9.86 4.88
C GLN A 144 -7.77 -9.70 3.83
N VAL A 145 -8.59 -10.74 3.69
CA VAL A 145 -9.82 -10.71 2.86
C VAL A 145 -11.07 -10.48 3.70
N LYS A 146 -10.93 -10.57 5.02
CA LYS A 146 -11.99 -10.31 6.00
C LYS A 146 -11.41 -9.70 7.26
N LEU A 147 -12.08 -8.69 7.80
CA LEU A 147 -11.78 -8.10 9.11
C LEU A 147 -12.72 -8.64 10.17
N HIS A 148 -12.20 -8.85 11.37
CA HIS A 148 -12.94 -9.20 12.58
C HIS A 148 -12.89 -8.04 13.55
N LEU A 149 -13.59 -6.95 13.22
CA LEU A 149 -13.58 -5.70 13.99
C LEU A 149 -14.08 -5.91 15.42
N ASP A 150 -15.02 -6.84 15.63
CA ASP A 150 -15.52 -7.30 16.95
C ASP A 150 -14.39 -7.84 17.85
N ARG A 151 -13.35 -8.39 17.27
CA ARG A 151 -12.14 -8.90 17.94
C ARG A 151 -10.99 -7.90 17.95
N GLY A 152 -11.23 -6.71 17.42
CA GLY A 152 -10.22 -5.66 17.32
C GLY A 152 -9.22 -5.84 16.16
N ASP A 153 -9.50 -6.68 15.19
CA ASP A 153 -8.70 -6.77 13.96
C ASP A 153 -8.99 -5.55 13.06
N VAL A 154 -7.95 -4.88 12.64
CA VAL A 154 -8.03 -3.72 11.73
C VAL A 154 -7.24 -3.93 10.42
N GLY A 155 -6.66 -5.10 10.24
CA GLY A 155 -5.88 -5.44 9.05
C GLY A 155 -4.48 -4.82 9.01
N ASN A 156 -3.76 -5.08 7.93
CA ASN A 156 -2.42 -4.56 7.68
C ASN A 156 -2.45 -3.31 6.80
N PHE A 157 -1.57 -2.37 7.08
CA PHE A 157 -1.41 -1.17 6.29
C PHE A 157 -0.23 -1.25 5.33
N LEU A 158 -0.28 -0.46 4.27
CA LEU A 158 0.85 -0.13 3.39
C LEU A 158 1.28 1.32 3.66
N ASN A 159 2.59 1.54 3.74
CA ASN A 159 3.18 2.86 3.98
C ASN A 159 3.94 3.37 2.74
#